data_a4ad1618882346199cc323a9e13f3bcc
#
_entry.id   a4ad1618882346199cc323a9e13f3bcc
#
_cell.length_a   1.000
_cell.length_b   1.000
_cell.length_c   1.000
_cell.angle_alpha   90.00
_cell.angle_beta   90.00
_cell.angle_gamma   90.00
#
_symmetry.space_group_name_H-M   'P 1'
#
loop_
_entity.id
_entity.type
_entity.pdbx_description
1 polymer ?
#
loop_
_entity_poly.entity_id
_entity_poly.type
_entity_poly.pdbx_seq_one_letter_code
_entity_poly.pdbx_strand_id
1 'polypeptide(L)'
;MHNLTDTQDDLIENLTYTELSLGQRAEFSRTVRMADIQAFALVSGDVNPAHVDAEYAQDTRFHGVIAHGMFAGALISSLLGTEFPGPGTIYLEQSLRFQCPVRVGDRLTVAVTVVEKDDTNHNVRMDCVVVNQLMKTVVSGQALVKAPETKVSRSRIAMPTMHLFDPTARLEAWMATQPAQPRLRCAVVHPCDEVSLRGALDAAQYGLIEPVLVGPARKLHALASELGLSLDGCTVVDTAHSHASAAVACAMAARGEVPMLMKGSLHTDELMKAVLAEPALRTGRRLSHVFRFEVPTYPKPLLVTDAAINIRPTLEEKADILRNVIDLAHLLGVSLPKVALLSAVETVTPSIASTLDAAALCKMADRGQIKGALLDGPLAFDNAISSEAAQIKNLVSNVAGDADVLMVPDLESGNMLAKQLEYLAGAASCGVVLGARVPIALTSRADAPVQRRASAALAVLVASRRAESGGPETTR
;
A
#
# COMPACT_ATOMS: atom_id res chain seq x y z
N MET A 1 22.43 -1.22 -3.29
CA MET A 1 23.76 -1.27 -3.89
C MET A 1 23.75 -2.41 -4.90
N HIS A 2 23.47 -2.12 -6.16
CA HIS A 2 23.73 -3.01 -7.28
C HIS A 2 25.14 -2.67 -7.77
N ASN A 3 26.08 -3.61 -7.62
CA ASN A 3 27.35 -3.51 -8.28
C ASN A 3 27.13 -3.64 -9.79
N LEU A 4 27.24 -2.53 -10.49
CA LEU A 4 27.42 -2.46 -11.93
C LEU A 4 28.92 -2.71 -12.20
N THR A 5 29.30 -3.95 -12.36
CA THR A 5 30.53 -4.35 -13.06
C THR A 5 30.26 -5.73 -13.63
N ASP A 6 29.86 -5.79 -14.90
CA ASP A 6 30.49 -6.61 -15.92
C ASP A 6 29.69 -6.52 -17.24
N THR A 7 30.28 -5.86 -18.19
CA THR A 7 29.76 -5.71 -19.56
C THR A 7 29.94 -6.96 -20.43
N GLN A 8 30.19 -8.13 -19.84
CA GLN A 8 30.40 -9.39 -20.56
C GLN A 8 29.23 -10.39 -20.46
N ASP A 9 28.22 -10.15 -19.61
CA ASP A 9 27.11 -11.09 -19.36
C ASP A 9 25.79 -10.78 -20.09
N ASP A 10 25.83 -9.91 -21.08
CA ASP A 10 24.60 -9.50 -21.80
C ASP A 10 24.24 -10.43 -22.99
N LEU A 11 25.03 -11.44 -23.29
CA LEU A 11 24.77 -12.38 -24.37
C LEU A 11 24.29 -13.74 -23.85
N ILE A 12 23.25 -14.26 -24.46
CA ILE A 12 22.81 -15.64 -24.30
C ILE A 12 23.33 -16.42 -25.53
N GLU A 13 24.12 -17.46 -25.29
CA GLU A 13 24.64 -18.34 -26.29
C GLU A 13 24.19 -19.77 -26.04
N ASN A 14 24.03 -20.55 -27.12
CA ASN A 14 23.75 -21.97 -27.01
C ASN A 14 24.97 -22.84 -27.22
N LEU A 15 24.87 -24.10 -26.81
CA LEU A 15 25.75 -25.19 -27.23
C LEU A 15 24.97 -26.04 -28.23
N THR A 16 25.57 -26.22 -29.40
CA THR A 16 25.00 -27.13 -30.43
C THR A 16 25.16 -28.61 -30.02
N TYR A 17 24.40 -29.51 -30.65
CA TYR A 17 24.52 -30.94 -30.36
C TYR A 17 25.96 -31.45 -30.41
N THR A 18 26.77 -31.00 -31.37
CA THR A 18 28.18 -31.37 -31.53
C THR A 18 29.10 -30.82 -30.47
N GLU A 19 28.75 -29.73 -29.81
CA GLU A 19 29.51 -29.12 -28.72
C GLU A 19 29.20 -29.77 -27.36
N LEU A 20 28.12 -30.55 -27.24
CA LEU A 20 27.76 -31.27 -26.03
C LEU A 20 28.55 -32.58 -25.88
N SER A 21 29.01 -32.84 -24.64
CA SER A 21 29.74 -34.06 -24.30
C SER A 21 29.08 -34.80 -23.13
N LEU A 22 29.22 -36.12 -23.09
CA LEU A 22 28.78 -36.95 -21.95
C LEU A 22 29.50 -36.48 -20.66
N GLY A 23 28.74 -36.36 -19.57
CA GLY A 23 29.22 -35.89 -18.30
C GLY A 23 29.35 -34.37 -18.20
N GLN A 24 29.14 -33.61 -19.27
CA GLN A 24 29.13 -32.16 -19.24
C GLN A 24 27.98 -31.66 -18.34
N ARG A 25 28.27 -30.68 -17.48
CA ARG A 25 27.35 -30.20 -16.44
C ARG A 25 27.27 -28.67 -16.45
N ALA A 26 26.07 -28.18 -16.19
CA ALA A 26 25.82 -26.79 -15.91
C ALA A 26 24.98 -26.64 -14.63
N GLU A 27 25.14 -25.52 -13.94
CA GLU A 27 24.35 -25.23 -12.73
C GLU A 27 24.20 -23.73 -12.50
N PHE A 28 23.10 -23.36 -11.84
CA PHE A 28 22.91 -22.01 -11.29
C PHE A 28 22.22 -22.07 -9.93
N SER A 29 22.27 -20.97 -9.18
CA SER A 29 21.62 -20.88 -7.87
C SER A 29 20.66 -19.70 -7.81
N ARG A 30 19.51 -19.90 -7.13
CA ARG A 30 18.50 -18.86 -6.89
C ARG A 30 17.95 -18.97 -5.47
N THR A 31 17.80 -17.81 -4.80
CA THR A 31 17.09 -17.74 -3.51
C THR A 31 15.59 -17.57 -3.77
N VAL A 32 14.77 -18.39 -3.13
CA VAL A 32 13.32 -18.38 -3.25
C VAL A 32 12.73 -17.27 -2.40
N ARG A 33 11.97 -16.38 -3.00
CA ARG A 33 11.29 -15.27 -2.34
C ARG A 33 9.78 -15.52 -2.31
N MET A 34 9.08 -14.90 -1.38
CA MET A 34 7.61 -14.97 -1.35
C MET A 34 6.98 -14.48 -2.67
N ALA A 35 7.54 -13.43 -3.26
CA ALA A 35 7.09 -12.92 -4.56
C ALA A 35 7.22 -13.95 -5.70
N ASP A 36 8.21 -14.85 -5.65
CA ASP A 36 8.36 -15.93 -6.64
C ASP A 36 7.22 -16.95 -6.52
N ILE A 37 6.84 -17.28 -5.28
CA ILE A 37 5.73 -18.21 -5.00
C ILE A 37 4.40 -17.62 -5.43
N GLN A 38 4.16 -16.35 -5.10
CA GLN A 38 2.95 -15.62 -5.49
C GLN A 38 2.85 -15.47 -7.01
N ALA A 39 3.95 -15.13 -7.69
CA ALA A 39 4.00 -15.05 -9.15
C ALA A 39 3.68 -16.41 -9.78
N PHE A 40 4.24 -17.49 -9.23
CA PHE A 40 3.97 -18.84 -9.72
C PHE A 40 2.50 -19.24 -9.49
N ALA A 41 1.90 -18.91 -8.34
CA ALA A 41 0.48 -19.12 -8.08
C ALA A 41 -0.41 -18.39 -9.09
N LEU A 42 -0.09 -17.13 -9.43
CA LEU A 42 -0.83 -16.34 -10.40
C LEU A 42 -0.76 -16.95 -11.82
N VAL A 43 0.42 -17.38 -12.24
CA VAL A 43 0.62 -17.93 -13.59
C VAL A 43 0.04 -19.34 -13.71
N SER A 44 0.20 -20.18 -12.69
CA SER A 44 -0.29 -21.57 -12.72
C SER A 44 -1.77 -21.71 -12.37
N GLY A 45 -2.35 -20.73 -11.66
CA GLY A 45 -3.68 -20.84 -11.05
C GLY A 45 -3.72 -21.72 -9.78
N ASP A 46 -2.57 -22.22 -9.31
CA ASP A 46 -2.48 -23.05 -8.11
C ASP A 46 -2.41 -22.16 -6.86
N VAL A 47 -3.58 -21.84 -6.35
CA VAL A 47 -3.78 -21.03 -5.13
C VAL A 47 -3.99 -21.91 -3.88
N ASN A 48 -3.39 -23.10 -3.84
CA ASN A 48 -3.47 -23.95 -2.65
C ASN A 48 -2.98 -23.17 -1.42
N PRO A 49 -3.78 -23.15 -0.31
CA PRO A 49 -3.45 -22.39 0.90
C PRO A 49 -2.05 -22.66 1.48
N ALA A 50 -1.49 -23.87 1.29
CA ALA A 50 -0.12 -24.18 1.73
C ALA A 50 0.96 -23.27 1.07
N HIS A 51 0.64 -22.63 -0.06
CA HIS A 51 1.54 -21.76 -0.81
C HIS A 51 1.28 -20.27 -0.62
N VAL A 52 0.02 -19.89 -0.33
CA VAL A 52 -0.40 -18.48 -0.37
C VAL A 52 -0.99 -17.95 0.92
N ASP A 53 -1.35 -18.82 1.88
CA ASP A 53 -1.94 -18.46 3.16
C ASP A 53 -0.98 -18.86 4.30
N ALA A 54 -0.38 -17.85 4.94
CA ALA A 54 0.61 -18.05 5.98
C ALA A 54 0.02 -18.65 7.27
N GLU A 55 -1.24 -18.31 7.61
CA GLU A 55 -1.93 -18.82 8.79
C GLU A 55 -2.24 -20.32 8.60
N TYR A 56 -2.90 -20.67 7.50
CA TYR A 56 -3.15 -22.06 7.14
C TYR A 56 -1.85 -22.88 7.06
N ALA A 57 -0.82 -22.34 6.40
CA ALA A 57 0.45 -23.03 6.21
C ALA A 57 1.18 -23.32 7.53
N GLN A 58 1.01 -22.47 8.56
CA GLN A 58 1.61 -22.66 9.88
C GLN A 58 1.06 -23.90 10.58
N ASP A 59 -0.22 -24.22 10.40
CA ASP A 59 -0.90 -25.36 11.02
C ASP A 59 -0.67 -26.66 10.24
N THR A 60 -0.05 -26.62 9.07
CA THR A 60 0.31 -27.80 8.29
C THR A 60 1.58 -28.47 8.85
N ARG A 61 1.83 -29.72 8.41
CA ARG A 61 3.10 -30.43 8.71
C ARG A 61 4.36 -29.68 8.26
N PHE A 62 4.22 -28.62 7.47
CA PHE A 62 5.33 -27.83 6.95
C PHE A 62 5.69 -26.64 7.87
N HIS A 63 4.77 -26.23 8.76
CA HIS A 63 4.95 -25.11 9.70
C HIS A 63 5.37 -23.82 9.00
N GLY A 64 4.71 -23.48 7.89
CA GLY A 64 4.92 -22.28 7.11
C GLY A 64 4.76 -22.49 5.60
N VAL A 65 4.75 -21.39 4.87
CA VAL A 65 4.57 -21.38 3.41
C VAL A 65 5.69 -22.16 2.72
N ILE A 66 5.33 -23.00 1.77
CA ILE A 66 6.25 -23.73 0.89
C ILE A 66 6.01 -23.36 -0.57
N ALA A 67 7.05 -23.46 -1.40
CA ALA A 67 6.93 -23.26 -2.83
C ALA A 67 6.17 -24.43 -3.48
N HIS A 68 5.52 -24.16 -4.60
CA HIS A 68 4.93 -25.19 -5.47
C HIS A 68 5.98 -26.18 -5.93
N GLY A 69 5.67 -27.46 -5.98
CA GLY A 69 6.64 -28.46 -6.44
C GLY A 69 7.17 -28.16 -7.84
N MET A 70 6.28 -27.78 -8.77
CA MET A 70 6.64 -27.44 -10.15
C MET A 70 7.46 -26.15 -10.29
N PHE A 71 7.58 -25.32 -9.25
CA PHE A 71 8.52 -24.19 -9.26
C PHE A 71 9.97 -24.65 -9.50
N ALA A 72 10.40 -25.72 -8.83
CA ALA A 72 11.72 -26.31 -9.07
C ALA A 72 11.86 -26.87 -10.49
N GLY A 73 10.79 -27.43 -11.07
CA GLY A 73 10.74 -27.85 -12.46
C GLY A 73 10.89 -26.68 -13.44
N ALA A 74 10.27 -25.54 -13.14
CA ALA A 74 10.43 -24.32 -13.94
C ALA A 74 11.88 -23.79 -13.91
N LEU A 75 12.60 -23.94 -12.79
CA LEU A 75 14.03 -23.58 -12.71
C LEU A 75 14.90 -24.52 -13.56
N ILE A 76 14.58 -25.82 -13.61
CA ILE A 76 15.26 -26.76 -14.55
C ILE A 76 15.01 -26.32 -15.99
N SER A 77 13.78 -26.01 -16.35
CA SER A 77 13.43 -25.51 -17.69
C SER A 77 14.15 -24.23 -18.05
N SER A 78 14.33 -23.31 -17.09
CA SER A 78 15.10 -22.08 -17.28
C SER A 78 16.55 -22.38 -17.64
N LEU A 79 17.22 -23.29 -16.91
CA LEU A 79 18.60 -23.68 -17.18
C LEU A 79 18.74 -24.30 -18.58
N LEU A 80 17.84 -25.23 -18.94
CA LEU A 80 17.87 -25.90 -20.23
C LEU A 80 17.63 -24.97 -21.41
N GLY A 81 16.68 -24.06 -21.30
CA GLY A 81 16.29 -23.17 -22.39
C GLY A 81 17.14 -21.92 -22.55
N THR A 82 17.85 -21.50 -21.48
CA THR A 82 18.55 -20.22 -21.47
C THR A 82 20.06 -20.35 -21.46
N GLU A 83 20.60 -21.42 -20.83
CA GLU A 83 22.04 -21.53 -20.56
C GLU A 83 22.65 -22.83 -21.10
N PHE A 84 21.99 -23.99 -20.88
CA PHE A 84 22.58 -25.29 -21.21
C PHE A 84 21.55 -26.35 -21.59
N PRO A 85 21.43 -26.75 -22.89
CA PRO A 85 22.17 -26.29 -24.06
C PRO A 85 21.88 -24.84 -24.47
N GLY A 86 20.80 -24.21 -23.96
CA GLY A 86 20.46 -22.80 -24.20
C GLY A 86 19.50 -22.59 -25.39
N PRO A 87 19.51 -21.41 -26.01
CA PRO A 87 18.56 -21.04 -27.07
C PRO A 87 18.46 -22.03 -28.21
N GLY A 88 17.24 -22.39 -28.60
CA GLY A 88 16.95 -23.40 -29.65
C GLY A 88 16.78 -24.81 -29.11
N THR A 89 16.95 -25.05 -27.81
CA THR A 89 16.64 -26.34 -27.18
C THR A 89 15.14 -26.57 -27.15
N ILE A 90 14.71 -27.78 -27.58
CA ILE A 90 13.31 -28.19 -27.53
C ILE A 90 13.15 -29.22 -26.40
N TYR A 91 12.28 -28.90 -25.45
CA TYR A 91 11.96 -29.77 -24.32
C TYR A 91 10.99 -30.87 -24.75
N LEU A 92 11.37 -32.14 -24.62
CA LEU A 92 10.58 -33.29 -25.08
C LEU A 92 9.91 -34.01 -23.90
N GLU A 93 10.68 -34.34 -22.85
CA GLU A 93 10.18 -35.10 -21.70
C GLU A 93 10.83 -34.62 -20.42
N GLN A 94 10.11 -34.75 -19.29
CA GLN A 94 10.62 -34.53 -17.95
C GLN A 94 10.01 -35.53 -16.96
N SER A 95 10.87 -36.17 -16.19
CA SER A 95 10.48 -36.85 -14.97
C SER A 95 10.92 -36.01 -13.76
N LEU A 96 10.09 -35.96 -12.72
CA LEU A 96 10.41 -35.25 -11.47
C LEU A 96 9.99 -36.10 -10.27
N ARG A 97 10.88 -36.20 -9.28
CA ARG A 97 10.62 -36.78 -7.98
C ARG A 97 10.88 -35.74 -6.92
N PHE A 98 9.82 -35.30 -6.22
CA PHE A 98 9.88 -34.33 -5.14
C PHE A 98 10.26 -35.00 -3.83
N GLN A 99 11.32 -34.57 -3.18
CA GLN A 99 11.89 -35.24 -2.01
C GLN A 99 11.81 -34.39 -0.73
N CYS A 100 12.02 -33.07 -0.86
CA CYS A 100 11.94 -32.13 0.27
C CYS A 100 11.11 -30.91 -0.10
N PRO A 101 10.34 -30.34 0.84
CA PRO A 101 9.69 -29.04 0.63
C PRO A 101 10.70 -27.93 0.48
N VAL A 102 10.35 -26.93 -0.31
CA VAL A 102 11.12 -25.69 -0.49
C VAL A 102 10.44 -24.57 0.28
N ARG A 103 11.19 -23.84 1.08
CA ARG A 103 10.71 -22.73 1.92
C ARG A 103 11.12 -21.38 1.35
N VAL A 104 10.41 -20.35 1.74
CA VAL A 104 10.87 -18.97 1.52
C VAL A 104 12.23 -18.77 2.20
N GLY A 105 13.19 -18.20 1.47
CA GLY A 105 14.59 -18.01 1.92
C GLY A 105 15.53 -19.14 1.54
N ASP A 106 15.04 -20.33 1.10
CA ASP A 106 15.92 -21.40 0.62
C ASP A 106 16.70 -20.95 -0.61
N ARG A 107 18.00 -21.27 -0.64
CA ARG A 107 18.85 -21.13 -1.82
C ARG A 107 18.90 -22.46 -2.55
N LEU A 108 18.26 -22.53 -3.71
CA LEU A 108 18.26 -23.68 -4.58
C LEU A 108 19.41 -23.62 -5.55
N THR A 109 20.17 -24.72 -5.68
CA THR A 109 21.14 -24.95 -6.75
C THR A 109 20.56 -26.00 -7.68
N VAL A 110 20.34 -25.61 -8.92
CA VAL A 110 19.82 -26.45 -10.01
C VAL A 110 20.99 -26.89 -10.86
N ALA A 111 21.14 -28.19 -11.07
CA ALA A 111 22.19 -28.74 -11.90
C ALA A 111 21.60 -29.72 -12.93
N VAL A 112 22.14 -29.68 -14.14
CA VAL A 112 21.84 -30.66 -15.19
C VAL A 112 23.15 -31.26 -15.71
N THR A 113 23.14 -32.57 -16.02
CA THR A 113 24.33 -33.31 -16.49
C THR A 113 23.93 -34.16 -17.68
N VAL A 114 24.67 -34.09 -18.77
CA VAL A 114 24.47 -34.94 -19.99
C VAL A 114 24.80 -36.40 -19.67
N VAL A 115 23.83 -37.29 -19.82
CA VAL A 115 24.01 -38.73 -19.52
C VAL A 115 23.87 -39.60 -20.76
N GLU A 116 23.18 -39.14 -21.82
CA GLU A 116 23.00 -39.90 -23.04
C GLU A 116 22.85 -38.95 -24.24
N LYS A 117 23.35 -39.33 -25.40
CA LYS A 117 23.20 -38.59 -26.66
C LYS A 117 22.74 -39.57 -27.75
N ASP A 118 21.72 -39.17 -28.53
CA ASP A 118 21.20 -39.87 -29.69
C ASP A 118 21.61 -39.12 -30.97
N ASP A 119 22.60 -39.66 -31.68
CA ASP A 119 23.15 -39.05 -32.91
C ASP A 119 22.15 -39.04 -34.07
N THR A 120 21.09 -39.85 -34.02
CA THR A 120 20.10 -39.95 -35.10
C THR A 120 19.12 -38.78 -35.06
N ASN A 121 18.66 -38.42 -33.87
CA ASN A 121 17.61 -37.43 -33.68
C ASN A 121 18.13 -36.14 -33.01
N HIS A 122 19.42 -36.09 -32.64
CA HIS A 122 20.08 -35.06 -31.84
C HIS A 122 19.39 -34.86 -30.50
N ASN A 123 18.82 -35.92 -29.93
CA ASN A 123 18.24 -35.90 -28.59
C ASN A 123 19.32 -36.11 -27.53
N VAL A 124 19.17 -35.42 -26.43
CA VAL A 124 20.08 -35.48 -25.29
C VAL A 124 19.30 -35.72 -24.02
N ARG A 125 19.64 -36.78 -23.29
CA ARG A 125 19.09 -37.06 -21.96
C ARG A 125 20.01 -36.46 -20.91
N MET A 126 19.40 -35.78 -19.96
CA MET A 126 20.14 -35.08 -18.90
C MET A 126 19.57 -35.47 -17.53
N ASP A 127 20.45 -35.81 -16.61
CA ASP A 127 20.10 -35.90 -15.19
C ASP A 127 19.91 -34.51 -14.63
N CYS A 128 18.78 -34.31 -13.92
CA CYS A 128 18.40 -33.05 -13.29
C CYS A 128 18.36 -33.21 -11.79
N VAL A 129 19.07 -32.37 -11.06
CA VAL A 129 19.07 -32.36 -9.59
C VAL A 129 18.93 -30.94 -9.09
N VAL A 130 18.05 -30.75 -8.12
CA VAL A 130 17.92 -29.50 -7.38
C VAL A 130 18.22 -29.77 -5.91
N VAL A 131 19.18 -29.05 -5.36
CA VAL A 131 19.55 -29.15 -3.93
C VAL A 131 19.33 -27.80 -3.24
N ASN A 132 19.07 -27.84 -1.93
CA ASN A 132 19.00 -26.62 -1.12
C ASN A 132 20.38 -26.24 -0.53
N GLN A 133 20.46 -25.17 0.24
CA GLN A 133 21.67 -24.69 0.90
C GLN A 133 22.31 -25.69 1.88
N LEU A 134 21.58 -26.70 2.31
CA LEU A 134 22.07 -27.79 3.17
C LEU A 134 22.48 -29.03 2.37
N MET A 135 22.62 -28.90 1.04
CA MET A 135 22.92 -29.99 0.11
C MET A 135 21.91 -31.14 0.12
N LYS A 136 20.70 -30.91 0.63
CA LYS A 136 19.62 -31.89 0.55
C LYS A 136 18.96 -31.83 -0.81
N THR A 137 18.77 -32.99 -1.43
CA THR A 137 18.04 -33.09 -2.70
C THR A 137 16.57 -32.72 -2.48
N VAL A 138 16.15 -31.68 -3.19
CA VAL A 138 14.75 -31.17 -3.23
C VAL A 138 13.99 -31.90 -4.33
N VAL A 139 14.57 -31.92 -5.53
CA VAL A 139 14.01 -32.58 -6.70
C VAL A 139 15.12 -33.31 -7.43
N SER A 140 14.81 -34.51 -7.95
CA SER A 140 15.64 -35.23 -8.90
C SER A 140 14.78 -35.77 -10.05
N GLY A 141 15.39 -35.98 -11.20
CA GLY A 141 14.72 -36.53 -12.38
C GLY A 141 15.57 -36.45 -13.61
N GLN A 142 14.96 -36.67 -14.77
CA GLN A 142 15.63 -36.64 -16.07
C GLN A 142 14.83 -35.80 -17.05
N ALA A 143 15.54 -35.01 -17.85
CA ALA A 143 15.02 -34.29 -18.99
C ALA A 143 15.48 -34.97 -20.28
N LEU A 144 14.61 -35.09 -21.26
CA LEU A 144 14.95 -35.37 -22.65
C LEU A 144 14.73 -34.10 -23.47
N VAL A 145 15.78 -33.64 -24.13
CA VAL A 145 15.72 -32.44 -24.96
C VAL A 145 16.26 -32.71 -26.35
N LYS A 146 15.74 -32.04 -27.36
CA LYS A 146 16.39 -31.97 -28.67
C LYS A 146 17.37 -30.79 -28.63
N ALA A 147 18.63 -31.07 -28.80
CA ALA A 147 19.69 -30.06 -28.78
C ALA A 147 19.67 -29.20 -30.06
N PRO A 148 20.04 -27.91 -29.99
CA PRO A 148 20.13 -27.05 -31.17
C PRO A 148 21.24 -27.54 -32.13
N GLU A 149 20.96 -27.39 -33.42
CA GLU A 149 21.90 -27.75 -34.47
C GLU A 149 22.72 -26.54 -34.96
N THR A 150 22.17 -25.33 -34.75
CA THR A 150 22.79 -24.07 -35.18
C THR A 150 23.18 -23.20 -33.99
N LYS A 151 24.36 -22.57 -34.10
CA LYS A 151 24.83 -21.65 -33.09
C LYS A 151 23.95 -20.40 -33.05
N VAL A 152 23.55 -20.00 -31.87
CA VAL A 152 22.76 -18.79 -31.60
C VAL A 152 23.50 -17.96 -30.56
N SER A 153 23.67 -16.68 -30.87
CA SER A 153 24.12 -15.66 -29.91
C SER A 153 23.17 -14.48 -30.00
N ARG A 154 22.59 -14.08 -28.89
CA ARG A 154 21.58 -13.00 -28.81
C ARG A 154 21.78 -12.20 -27.51
N SER A 155 21.49 -10.90 -27.58
CA SER A 155 21.43 -10.09 -26.37
C SER A 155 20.32 -10.61 -25.44
N ARG A 156 20.61 -10.68 -24.14
CA ARG A 156 19.63 -11.05 -23.12
C ARG A 156 18.54 -9.98 -23.09
N ILE A 157 17.29 -10.38 -23.26
CA ILE A 157 16.15 -9.46 -23.15
C ILE A 157 15.95 -9.10 -21.69
N ALA A 158 16.07 -7.81 -21.37
CA ALA A 158 15.73 -7.31 -20.06
C ALA A 158 14.22 -7.47 -19.83
N MET A 159 13.85 -8.31 -18.88
CA MET A 159 12.43 -8.47 -18.49
C MET A 159 12.02 -7.31 -17.59
N PRO A 160 10.79 -6.79 -17.73
CA PRO A 160 10.27 -5.78 -16.81
C PRO A 160 10.22 -6.33 -15.38
N THR A 161 10.51 -5.48 -14.42
CA THR A 161 10.37 -5.85 -13.00
C THR A 161 8.90 -6.01 -12.68
N MET A 162 8.49 -7.20 -12.24
CA MET A 162 7.14 -7.46 -11.78
C MET A 162 7.05 -7.21 -10.28
N HIS A 163 6.22 -6.26 -9.89
CA HIS A 163 5.88 -6.00 -8.50
C HIS A 163 4.48 -6.57 -8.24
N LEU A 164 4.40 -7.60 -7.41
CA LEU A 164 3.14 -8.04 -6.83
C LEU A 164 2.83 -7.12 -5.66
N PHE A 165 1.80 -6.32 -5.83
CA PHE A 165 1.40 -5.33 -4.86
C PHE A 165 -0.10 -5.47 -4.56
N ASP A 166 -0.42 -5.70 -3.29
CA ASP A 166 -1.77 -5.59 -2.77
C ASP A 166 -1.84 -4.37 -1.84
N PRO A 167 -2.42 -3.25 -2.29
CA PRO A 167 -2.52 -2.05 -1.47
C PRO A 167 -3.44 -2.24 -0.28
N THR A 168 -4.42 -3.15 -0.36
CA THR A 168 -5.33 -3.44 0.73
C THR A 168 -4.65 -4.23 1.83
N ALA A 169 -3.79 -5.18 1.49
CA ALA A 169 -2.99 -5.92 2.46
C ALA A 169 -2.04 -5.01 3.27
N ARG A 170 -1.49 -3.94 2.66
CA ARG A 170 -0.69 -2.96 3.41
C ARG A 170 -1.52 -2.17 4.43
N LEU A 171 -2.75 -1.79 4.09
CA LEU A 171 -3.65 -1.15 5.05
C LEU A 171 -4.03 -2.10 6.19
N GLU A 172 -4.31 -3.36 5.89
CA GLU A 172 -4.59 -4.39 6.90
C GLU A 172 -3.39 -4.62 7.81
N ALA A 173 -2.20 -4.77 7.25
CA ALA A 173 -0.96 -4.90 8.02
C ALA A 173 -0.72 -3.67 8.92
N TRP A 174 -0.95 -2.45 8.41
CA TRP A 174 -0.86 -1.25 9.23
C TRP A 174 -1.86 -1.27 10.39
N MET A 175 -3.14 -1.61 10.13
CA MET A 175 -4.14 -1.71 11.20
C MET A 175 -3.76 -2.74 12.26
N ALA A 176 -3.21 -3.89 11.84
CA ALA A 176 -2.76 -4.95 12.74
C ALA A 176 -1.56 -4.55 13.62
N THR A 177 -0.73 -3.60 13.18
CA THR A 177 0.40 -3.10 13.97
C THR A 177 0.00 -2.02 14.98
N GLN A 178 -1.24 -1.52 14.91
CA GLN A 178 -1.68 -0.51 15.89
C GLN A 178 -1.84 -1.16 17.28
N PRO A 179 -1.45 -0.47 18.35
CA PRO A 179 -1.69 -0.95 19.70
C PRO A 179 -3.19 -1.16 19.90
N ALA A 180 -3.55 -2.22 20.64
CA ALA A 180 -4.94 -2.48 20.99
C ALA A 180 -5.55 -1.24 21.65
N GLN A 181 -6.57 -0.69 21.04
CA GLN A 181 -7.31 0.47 21.54
C GLN A 181 -8.64 0.02 22.13
N PRO A 182 -9.14 0.66 23.19
CA PRO A 182 -10.51 0.44 23.62
C PRO A 182 -11.47 0.84 22.49
N ARG A 183 -12.58 0.11 22.36
CA ARG A 183 -13.65 0.51 21.44
C ARG A 183 -14.15 1.89 21.81
N LEU A 184 -14.17 2.81 20.85
CA LEU A 184 -14.67 4.16 21.09
C LEU A 184 -16.10 4.31 20.60
N ARG A 185 -16.93 4.97 21.38
CA ARG A 185 -18.27 5.38 20.90
C ARG A 185 -18.12 6.33 19.73
N CYS A 186 -18.76 6.01 18.59
CA CYS A 186 -18.65 6.77 17.37
C CYS A 186 -20.03 7.15 16.86
N ALA A 187 -20.33 8.44 16.72
CA ALA A 187 -21.56 8.84 16.04
C ALA A 187 -21.38 8.71 14.52
N VAL A 188 -22.09 7.73 13.96
CA VAL A 188 -22.16 7.50 12.50
C VAL A 188 -23.31 8.35 11.96
N VAL A 189 -22.95 9.38 11.19
CA VAL A 189 -23.87 10.44 10.81
C VAL A 189 -24.65 10.07 9.56
N HIS A 190 -25.95 9.80 9.71
CA HIS A 190 -26.89 9.47 8.64
C HIS A 190 -26.47 8.27 7.78
N PRO A 191 -26.22 7.07 8.34
CA PRO A 191 -25.79 5.89 7.57
C PRO A 191 -26.99 5.21 6.88
N CYS A 192 -27.65 5.95 5.97
CA CYS A 192 -28.93 5.58 5.34
C CYS A 192 -28.76 5.00 3.93
N ASP A 193 -27.60 4.45 3.61
CA ASP A 193 -27.35 3.60 2.45
C ASP A 193 -26.59 2.33 2.85
N GLU A 194 -26.59 1.32 2.00
CA GLU A 194 -25.94 0.03 2.25
C GLU A 194 -24.48 0.19 2.64
N VAL A 195 -23.76 1.01 1.87
CA VAL A 195 -22.32 1.18 1.97
C VAL A 195 -21.90 1.79 3.30
N SER A 196 -22.63 2.83 3.76
CA SER A 196 -22.31 3.48 5.03
C SER A 196 -22.75 2.66 6.23
N LEU A 197 -23.88 1.95 6.15
CA LEU A 197 -24.35 1.09 7.23
C LEU A 197 -23.41 -0.13 7.40
N ARG A 198 -23.09 -0.84 6.31
CA ARG A 198 -22.11 -1.95 6.36
C ARG A 198 -20.76 -1.50 6.87
N GLY A 199 -20.26 -0.33 6.44
CA GLY A 199 -18.98 0.20 6.90
C GLY A 199 -18.94 0.48 8.40
N ALA A 200 -20.03 0.97 8.98
CA ALA A 200 -20.13 1.17 10.42
C ALA A 200 -20.17 -0.15 11.21
N LEU A 201 -20.96 -1.13 10.73
CA LEU A 201 -21.07 -2.45 11.34
C LEU A 201 -19.75 -3.24 11.21
N ASP A 202 -19.09 -3.15 10.08
CA ASP A 202 -17.79 -3.76 9.83
C ASP A 202 -16.73 -3.20 10.80
N ALA A 203 -16.65 -1.88 10.97
CA ALA A 203 -15.76 -1.26 11.95
C ALA A 203 -16.07 -1.68 13.40
N ALA A 204 -17.35 -1.92 13.72
CA ALA A 204 -17.75 -2.44 15.03
C ALA A 204 -17.34 -3.92 15.22
N GLN A 205 -17.53 -4.74 14.20
CA GLN A 205 -17.15 -6.15 14.20
C GLN A 205 -15.64 -6.34 14.41
N TYR A 206 -14.82 -5.48 13.77
CA TYR A 206 -13.37 -5.43 13.97
C TYR A 206 -12.93 -4.81 15.30
N GLY A 207 -13.90 -4.44 16.16
CA GLY A 207 -13.60 -3.95 17.50
C GLY A 207 -13.07 -2.50 17.54
N LEU A 208 -13.21 -1.73 16.48
CA LEU A 208 -12.73 -0.35 16.42
C LEU A 208 -13.68 0.63 17.13
N ILE A 209 -15.00 0.47 16.93
CA ILE A 209 -16.00 1.41 17.42
C ILE A 209 -17.20 0.72 18.10
N GLU A 210 -17.87 1.50 18.94
CA GLU A 210 -19.26 1.25 19.38
C GLU A 210 -20.17 2.20 18.61
N PRO A 211 -20.95 1.72 17.61
CA PRO A 211 -21.68 2.59 16.73
C PRO A 211 -22.88 3.24 17.41
N VAL A 212 -22.98 4.56 17.29
CA VAL A 212 -24.19 5.35 17.55
C VAL A 212 -24.72 5.80 16.19
N LEU A 213 -25.72 5.11 15.68
CA LEU A 213 -26.31 5.37 14.36
C LEU A 213 -27.28 6.55 14.46
N VAL A 214 -26.88 7.72 13.99
CA VAL A 214 -27.69 8.95 14.06
C VAL A 214 -28.40 9.16 12.73
N GLY A 215 -29.70 8.85 12.66
CA GLY A 215 -30.47 8.90 11.41
C GLY A 215 -31.94 8.54 11.61
N PRO A 216 -32.78 8.62 10.57
CA PRO A 216 -34.17 8.20 10.63
C PRO A 216 -34.28 6.72 11.01
N ALA A 217 -34.69 6.42 12.24
CA ALA A 217 -34.70 5.10 12.83
C ALA A 217 -35.48 4.09 11.95
N ARG A 218 -36.66 4.49 11.47
CA ARG A 218 -37.48 3.63 10.60
C ARG A 218 -36.72 3.24 9.32
N LYS A 219 -35.98 4.19 8.72
CA LYS A 219 -35.18 3.94 7.51
C LYS A 219 -33.99 3.03 7.78
N LEU A 220 -33.32 3.21 8.91
CA LEU A 220 -32.17 2.38 9.33
C LEU A 220 -32.60 0.93 9.59
N HIS A 221 -33.70 0.71 10.32
CA HIS A 221 -34.22 -0.63 10.55
C HIS A 221 -34.72 -1.32 9.27
N ALA A 222 -35.40 -0.58 8.38
CA ALA A 222 -35.83 -1.11 7.10
C ALA A 222 -34.63 -1.54 6.22
N LEU A 223 -33.61 -0.69 6.12
CA LEU A 223 -32.38 -0.98 5.38
C LEU A 223 -31.63 -2.18 5.97
N ALA A 224 -31.49 -2.24 7.30
CA ALA A 224 -30.84 -3.38 7.95
C ALA A 224 -31.60 -4.69 7.68
N SER A 225 -32.92 -4.69 7.77
CA SER A 225 -33.78 -5.83 7.45
C SER A 225 -33.65 -6.27 5.98
N GLU A 226 -33.66 -5.33 5.04
CA GLU A 226 -33.47 -5.60 3.60
C GLU A 226 -32.11 -6.26 3.31
N LEU A 227 -31.06 -5.81 4.00
CA LEU A 227 -29.70 -6.29 3.82
C LEU A 227 -29.34 -7.52 4.67
N GLY A 228 -30.28 -7.99 5.51
CA GLY A 228 -30.04 -9.11 6.44
C GLY A 228 -28.99 -8.78 7.52
N LEU A 229 -28.88 -7.51 7.93
CA LEU A 229 -27.91 -7.04 8.92
C LEU A 229 -28.57 -6.92 10.30
N SER A 230 -27.87 -7.34 11.37
CA SER A 230 -28.26 -7.05 12.74
C SER A 230 -27.74 -5.67 13.18
N LEU A 231 -28.60 -4.94 13.89
CA LEU A 231 -28.22 -3.71 14.60
C LEU A 231 -27.97 -3.97 16.10
N ASP A 232 -27.86 -5.22 16.51
CA ASP A 232 -27.53 -5.58 17.90
C ASP A 232 -26.19 -4.98 18.30
N GLY A 233 -26.14 -4.37 19.49
CA GLY A 233 -24.96 -3.65 19.96
C GLY A 233 -24.79 -2.24 19.39
N CYS A 234 -25.70 -1.78 18.53
CA CYS A 234 -25.73 -0.40 18.05
C CYS A 234 -26.74 0.45 18.87
N THR A 235 -26.38 1.69 19.17
CA THR A 235 -27.34 2.68 19.66
C THR A 235 -27.94 3.41 18.46
N VAL A 236 -29.27 3.44 18.33
CA VAL A 236 -29.97 4.20 17.28
C VAL A 236 -30.53 5.51 17.87
N VAL A 237 -30.14 6.65 17.29
CA VAL A 237 -30.63 7.98 17.64
C VAL A 237 -31.49 8.49 16.51
N ASP A 238 -32.81 8.59 16.73
CA ASP A 238 -33.76 8.96 15.69
C ASP A 238 -33.66 10.45 15.33
N THR A 239 -33.65 10.74 14.02
CA THR A 239 -33.61 12.09 13.48
C THR A 239 -34.41 12.14 12.17
N ALA A 240 -34.97 13.33 11.84
CA ALA A 240 -35.88 13.43 10.71
C ALA A 240 -35.20 13.35 9.32
N HIS A 241 -33.97 13.89 9.19
CA HIS A 241 -33.24 14.00 7.93
C HIS A 241 -31.74 14.21 8.17
N SER A 242 -30.92 14.24 7.12
CA SER A 242 -29.45 14.31 7.18
C SER A 242 -28.92 15.52 7.94
N HIS A 243 -29.48 16.71 7.73
CA HIS A 243 -29.09 17.92 8.47
C HIS A 243 -29.36 17.79 9.99
N ALA A 244 -30.51 17.22 10.36
CA ALA A 244 -30.81 16.94 11.76
C ALA A 244 -29.85 15.88 12.34
N SER A 245 -29.51 14.84 11.56
CA SER A 245 -28.53 13.85 11.95
C SER A 245 -27.15 14.47 12.21
N ALA A 246 -26.71 15.36 11.33
CA ALA A 246 -25.43 16.06 11.49
C ALA A 246 -25.41 16.95 12.75
N ALA A 247 -26.49 17.73 12.96
CA ALA A 247 -26.60 18.60 14.13
C ALA A 247 -26.60 17.81 15.45
N VAL A 248 -27.40 16.72 15.53
CA VAL A 248 -27.47 15.86 16.72
C VAL A 248 -26.13 15.19 17.01
N ALA A 249 -25.48 14.62 15.99
CA ALA A 249 -24.17 13.99 16.15
C ALA A 249 -23.10 14.99 16.64
N CYS A 250 -23.08 16.22 16.09
CA CYS A 250 -22.18 17.28 16.53
C CYS A 250 -22.47 17.70 17.98
N ALA A 251 -23.74 17.82 18.35
CA ALA A 251 -24.12 18.14 19.74
C ALA A 251 -23.70 17.01 20.73
N MET A 252 -23.81 15.75 20.34
CA MET A 252 -23.32 14.61 21.14
C MET A 252 -21.78 14.69 21.34
N ALA A 253 -21.05 14.98 20.26
CA ALA A 253 -19.61 15.16 20.33
C ALA A 253 -19.20 16.37 21.20
N ALA A 254 -19.96 17.47 21.11
CA ALA A 254 -19.75 18.67 21.94
C ALA A 254 -19.93 18.38 23.42
N ARG A 255 -20.88 17.52 23.81
CA ARG A 255 -21.12 17.07 25.18
C ARG A 255 -20.14 15.97 25.64
N GLY A 256 -19.25 15.50 24.78
CA GLY A 256 -18.29 14.43 25.10
C GLY A 256 -18.90 13.03 25.14
N GLU A 257 -20.11 12.85 24.64
CA GLU A 257 -20.79 11.54 24.59
C GLU A 257 -20.14 10.60 23.56
N VAL A 258 -19.56 11.17 22.50
CA VAL A 258 -18.83 10.46 21.45
C VAL A 258 -17.52 11.19 21.15
N PRO A 259 -16.36 10.50 21.26
CA PRO A 259 -15.04 11.11 21.03
C PRO A 259 -14.68 11.21 19.54
N MET A 260 -15.50 10.70 18.63
CA MET A 260 -15.28 10.76 17.19
C MET A 260 -16.58 10.71 16.40
N LEU A 261 -16.51 11.20 15.17
CA LEU A 261 -17.59 11.12 14.19
C LEU A 261 -17.17 10.25 13.01
N MET A 262 -18.16 9.63 12.35
CA MET A 262 -17.96 8.93 11.09
C MET A 262 -19.03 9.41 10.10
N LYS A 263 -18.60 9.79 8.89
CA LYS A 263 -19.50 10.25 7.85
C LYS A 263 -20.27 9.07 7.24
N GLY A 264 -21.59 9.17 7.22
CA GLY A 264 -22.49 8.27 6.51
C GLY A 264 -22.79 8.72 5.07
N SER A 265 -24.08 8.64 4.68
CA SER A 265 -24.54 8.90 3.30
C SER A 265 -24.82 10.38 2.98
N LEU A 266 -24.62 11.31 3.92
CA LEU A 266 -24.78 12.75 3.68
C LEU A 266 -23.60 13.35 2.90
N HIS A 267 -23.77 14.59 2.39
CA HIS A 267 -22.67 15.31 1.74
C HIS A 267 -21.62 15.80 2.75
N THR A 268 -20.35 15.87 2.31
CA THR A 268 -19.25 16.29 3.18
C THR A 268 -19.42 17.72 3.68
N ASP A 269 -19.83 18.64 2.81
CA ASP A 269 -20.06 20.03 3.15
C ASP A 269 -21.20 20.22 4.18
N GLU A 270 -22.22 19.37 4.16
CA GLU A 270 -23.31 19.35 5.11
C GLU A 270 -22.79 19.00 6.53
N LEU A 271 -21.99 17.95 6.64
CA LEU A 271 -21.38 17.58 7.91
C LEU A 271 -20.41 18.65 8.41
N MET A 272 -19.55 19.18 7.53
CA MET A 272 -18.59 20.22 7.92
C MET A 272 -19.27 21.50 8.38
N LYS A 273 -20.37 21.91 7.75
CA LYS A 273 -21.19 23.03 8.20
C LYS A 273 -21.75 22.82 9.61
N ALA A 274 -22.25 21.61 9.90
CA ALA A 274 -22.75 21.26 11.23
C ALA A 274 -21.65 21.30 12.30
N VAL A 275 -20.44 20.77 11.98
CA VAL A 275 -19.28 20.83 12.88
C VAL A 275 -18.86 22.28 13.17
N LEU A 276 -18.80 23.12 12.13
CA LEU A 276 -18.46 24.54 12.30
C LEU A 276 -19.56 25.36 12.98
N ALA A 277 -20.82 24.94 12.89
CA ALA A 277 -21.94 25.57 13.60
C ALA A 277 -21.90 25.31 15.11
N GLU A 278 -21.24 24.24 15.56
CA GLU A 278 -21.12 23.87 16.98
C GLU A 278 -19.86 24.48 17.60
N PRO A 279 -19.99 25.54 18.42
CA PRO A 279 -18.83 26.24 18.96
C PRO A 279 -17.90 25.37 19.81
N ALA A 280 -18.46 24.39 20.54
CA ALA A 280 -17.67 23.50 21.40
C ALA A 280 -16.79 22.53 20.63
N LEU A 281 -17.03 22.34 19.33
CA LEU A 281 -16.19 21.50 18.45
C LEU A 281 -15.08 22.29 17.76
N ARG A 282 -15.13 23.63 17.81
CA ARG A 282 -14.09 24.46 17.20
C ARG A 282 -12.82 24.43 18.04
N THR A 283 -11.70 24.41 17.35
CA THR A 283 -10.37 24.66 17.92
C THR A 283 -9.82 25.97 17.37
N GLY A 284 -8.63 26.37 17.76
CA GLY A 284 -7.94 27.49 17.12
C GLY A 284 -7.42 27.20 15.71
N ARG A 285 -7.65 25.99 15.16
CA ARG A 285 -7.10 25.57 13.88
C ARG A 285 -8.18 25.40 12.82
N ARG A 286 -7.80 25.57 11.56
CA ARG A 286 -8.63 25.28 10.40
C ARG A 286 -8.94 23.79 10.33
N LEU A 287 -10.20 23.41 9.96
CA LEU A 287 -10.52 22.04 9.58
C LEU A 287 -9.77 21.68 8.31
N SER A 288 -9.16 20.49 8.28
CA SER A 288 -8.49 19.97 7.09
C SER A 288 -8.61 18.47 7.00
N HIS A 289 -8.54 17.95 5.77
CA HIS A 289 -8.55 16.53 5.51
C HIS A 289 -7.15 16.02 5.20
N VAL A 290 -6.82 14.84 5.71
CA VAL A 290 -5.59 14.14 5.37
C VAL A 290 -5.97 12.77 4.80
N PHE A 291 -5.51 12.48 3.59
CA PHE A 291 -5.43 11.12 3.06
C PHE A 291 -4.11 10.49 3.45
N ARG A 292 -4.16 9.21 3.82
CA ARG A 292 -3.01 8.33 3.92
C ARG A 292 -3.10 7.31 2.82
N PHE A 293 -2.12 7.30 1.92
CA PHE A 293 -2.04 6.41 0.76
C PHE A 293 -0.99 5.32 0.95
N GLU A 294 -1.34 4.11 0.52
CA GLU A 294 -0.40 3.05 0.18
C GLU A 294 -0.26 3.00 -1.33
N VAL A 295 0.80 3.63 -1.85
CA VAL A 295 1.06 3.69 -3.28
C VAL A 295 2.00 2.55 -3.68
N PRO A 296 1.66 1.70 -4.69
CA PRO A 296 2.46 0.55 -5.11
C PRO A 296 3.94 0.85 -5.37
N THR A 297 4.19 1.95 -6.04
CA THR A 297 5.51 2.38 -6.51
C THR A 297 6.25 3.29 -5.53
N TYR A 298 5.64 3.62 -4.38
CA TYR A 298 6.26 4.47 -3.37
C TYR A 298 6.66 3.65 -2.13
N PRO A 299 7.88 3.80 -1.60
CA PRO A 299 8.42 2.85 -0.59
C PRO A 299 7.79 2.97 0.80
N LYS A 300 7.09 4.05 1.08
CA LYS A 300 6.49 4.36 2.39
C LYS A 300 5.07 4.93 2.23
N PRO A 301 4.25 4.94 3.32
CA PRO A 301 2.96 5.62 3.29
C PRO A 301 3.12 7.09 2.92
N LEU A 302 2.20 7.61 2.10
CA LEU A 302 2.22 8.99 1.63
C LEU A 302 0.99 9.72 2.16
N LEU A 303 1.19 10.82 2.89
CA LEU A 303 0.11 11.67 3.36
C LEU A 303 -0.14 12.79 2.34
N VAL A 304 -1.41 13.06 2.02
CA VAL A 304 -1.81 14.14 1.10
C VAL A 304 -2.84 15.04 1.78
N THR A 305 -2.60 16.34 1.80
CA THR A 305 -3.47 17.35 2.45
C THR A 305 -3.45 18.70 1.70
N ASP A 306 -4.51 19.49 1.62
CA ASP A 306 -5.90 19.16 1.84
C ASP A 306 -6.58 18.91 0.50
N ALA A 307 -7.11 17.73 0.33
CA ALA A 307 -7.69 17.30 -0.93
C ALA A 307 -9.22 17.14 -0.89
N ALA A 308 -9.88 17.63 0.18
CA ALA A 308 -11.31 17.37 0.37
C ALA A 308 -12.15 18.50 1.00
N ILE A 309 -11.54 19.51 1.64
CA ILE A 309 -12.27 20.51 2.43
C ILE A 309 -11.99 21.96 1.99
N ASN A 310 -10.73 22.38 1.95
CA ASN A 310 -10.36 23.77 1.75
C ASN A 310 -10.18 24.10 0.27
N ILE A 311 -11.10 24.88 -0.32
CA ILE A 311 -11.11 25.17 -1.77
C ILE A 311 -9.85 25.92 -2.20
N ARG A 312 -9.60 27.10 -1.58
CA ARG A 312 -8.42 27.95 -1.83
C ARG A 312 -7.93 28.51 -0.50
N PRO A 313 -7.18 27.71 0.28
CA PRO A 313 -6.74 28.14 1.60
C PRO A 313 -5.73 29.30 1.49
N THR A 314 -5.90 30.28 2.35
CA THR A 314 -4.93 31.37 2.55
C THR A 314 -3.64 30.85 3.16
N LEU A 315 -2.59 31.67 3.21
CA LEU A 315 -1.32 31.30 3.83
C LEU A 315 -1.48 30.85 5.30
N GLU A 316 -2.29 31.58 6.06
CA GLU A 316 -2.56 31.24 7.47
C GLU A 316 -3.33 29.92 7.61
N GLU A 317 -4.34 29.70 6.77
CA GLU A 317 -5.09 28.45 6.71
C GLU A 317 -4.19 27.27 6.31
N LYS A 318 -3.26 27.48 5.35
CA LYS A 318 -2.24 26.48 4.96
C LYS A 318 -1.31 26.13 6.12
N ALA A 319 -0.93 27.12 6.94
CA ALA A 319 -0.13 26.86 8.13
C ALA A 319 -0.87 25.98 9.15
N ASP A 320 -2.19 26.17 9.32
CA ASP A 320 -3.00 25.31 10.19
C ASP A 320 -3.17 23.89 9.62
N ILE A 321 -3.40 23.78 8.30
CA ILE A 321 -3.46 22.49 7.60
C ILE A 321 -2.15 21.72 7.81
N LEU A 322 -1.00 22.38 7.70
CA LEU A 322 0.31 21.80 7.96
C LEU A 322 0.44 21.31 9.39
N ARG A 323 0.06 22.11 10.39
CA ARG A 323 0.10 21.68 11.79
C ARG A 323 -0.74 20.44 12.04
N ASN A 324 -1.93 20.36 11.44
CA ASN A 324 -2.80 19.19 11.55
C ASN A 324 -2.14 17.92 10.99
N VAL A 325 -1.55 17.98 9.78
CA VAL A 325 -0.92 16.81 9.17
C VAL A 325 0.39 16.41 9.85
N ILE A 326 1.14 17.38 10.38
CA ILE A 326 2.37 17.12 11.16
C ILE A 326 2.02 16.36 12.45
N ASP A 327 1.00 16.80 13.18
CA ASP A 327 0.53 16.11 14.37
C ASP A 327 0.09 14.67 14.04
N LEU A 328 -0.61 14.47 12.92
CA LEU A 328 -0.98 13.13 12.46
C LEU A 328 0.23 12.28 12.09
N ALA A 329 1.21 12.84 11.40
CA ALA A 329 2.43 12.12 11.02
C ALA A 329 3.20 11.64 12.27
N HIS A 330 3.26 12.46 13.32
CA HIS A 330 3.83 12.06 14.62
C HIS A 330 3.05 10.90 15.25
N LEU A 331 1.71 10.93 15.22
CA LEU A 331 0.87 9.83 15.72
C LEU A 331 1.09 8.53 14.94
N LEU A 332 1.40 8.64 13.63
CA LEU A 332 1.74 7.52 12.77
C LEU A 332 3.20 7.03 12.93
N GLY A 333 3.96 7.61 13.87
CA GLY A 333 5.32 7.19 14.20
C GLY A 333 6.43 7.88 13.40
N VAL A 334 6.11 8.88 12.58
CA VAL A 334 7.11 9.67 11.82
C VAL A 334 7.56 10.85 12.69
N SER A 335 8.68 10.72 13.36
CA SER A 335 9.17 11.72 14.36
C SER A 335 9.54 13.07 13.75
N LEU A 336 10.00 13.11 12.51
CA LEU A 336 10.37 14.32 11.77
C LEU A 336 9.90 14.21 10.32
N PRO A 337 8.60 14.41 10.04
CA PRO A 337 8.05 14.22 8.70
C PRO A 337 8.62 15.24 7.70
N LYS A 338 8.91 14.75 6.50
CA LYS A 338 9.33 15.53 5.35
C LYS A 338 8.12 16.00 4.57
N VAL A 339 7.87 17.29 4.58
CA VAL A 339 6.68 17.92 4.00
C VAL A 339 7.06 18.68 2.72
N ALA A 340 6.61 18.17 1.60
CA ALA A 340 6.76 18.83 0.30
C ALA A 340 5.58 19.78 0.04
N LEU A 341 5.86 21.07 -0.16
CA LEU A 341 4.88 22.08 -0.53
C LEU A 341 4.77 22.15 -2.04
N LEU A 342 3.69 21.56 -2.57
CA LEU A 342 3.55 21.35 -4.01
C LEU A 342 3.19 22.62 -4.77
N SER A 343 3.80 22.76 -5.94
CA SER A 343 3.47 23.76 -6.96
C SER A 343 3.72 23.17 -8.36
N ALA A 344 3.48 23.95 -9.39
CA ALA A 344 3.77 23.55 -10.77
C ALA A 344 5.27 23.54 -11.09
N VAL A 345 6.06 24.33 -10.36
CA VAL A 345 7.51 24.51 -10.57
C VAL A 345 8.24 24.60 -9.22
N GLU A 346 9.54 24.36 -9.25
CA GLU A 346 10.41 24.39 -8.07
C GLU A 346 11.04 25.78 -7.79
N THR A 347 10.78 26.77 -8.66
CA THR A 347 11.29 28.13 -8.51
C THR A 347 10.22 29.08 -7.99
N VAL A 348 10.62 30.02 -7.11
CA VAL A 348 9.71 31.04 -6.61
C VAL A 348 9.37 32.01 -7.73
N THR A 349 8.13 31.97 -8.20
CA THR A 349 7.66 32.72 -9.36
C THR A 349 6.43 33.54 -9.00
N PRO A 350 6.50 34.89 -9.03
CA PRO A 350 5.39 35.73 -8.58
C PRO A 350 4.07 35.52 -9.32
N SER A 351 4.12 35.06 -10.57
CA SER A 351 2.92 34.74 -11.36
C SER A 351 2.20 33.45 -10.92
N ILE A 352 2.84 32.62 -10.09
CA ILE A 352 2.28 31.38 -9.56
C ILE A 352 2.18 31.51 -8.04
N ALA A 353 1.01 31.86 -7.53
CA ALA A 353 0.78 32.16 -6.11
C ALA A 353 1.22 31.06 -5.15
N SER A 354 1.04 29.80 -5.54
CA SER A 354 1.45 28.64 -4.73
C SER A 354 2.95 28.58 -4.45
N THR A 355 3.80 29.14 -5.34
CA THR A 355 5.24 29.22 -5.11
C THR A 355 5.60 30.23 -4.02
N LEU A 356 4.85 31.33 -3.94
CA LEU A 356 5.02 32.35 -2.89
C LEU A 356 4.58 31.82 -1.52
N ASP A 357 3.43 31.15 -1.50
CA ASP A 357 2.93 30.52 -0.26
C ASP A 357 3.91 29.45 0.24
N ALA A 358 4.42 28.60 -0.64
CA ALA A 358 5.40 27.59 -0.29
C ALA A 358 6.67 28.18 0.32
N ALA A 359 7.24 29.21 -0.32
CA ALA A 359 8.41 29.91 0.21
C ALA A 359 8.13 30.57 1.58
N ALA A 360 6.94 31.17 1.76
CA ALA A 360 6.54 31.78 3.03
C ALA A 360 6.39 30.72 4.13
N LEU A 361 5.75 29.56 3.84
CA LEU A 361 5.57 28.46 4.78
C LEU A 361 6.91 27.84 5.20
N CYS A 362 7.85 27.65 4.26
CA CYS A 362 9.22 27.23 4.59
C CYS A 362 9.87 28.21 5.55
N LYS A 363 9.73 29.53 5.29
CA LYS A 363 10.27 30.58 6.19
C LYS A 363 9.57 30.58 7.57
N MET A 364 8.27 30.30 7.62
CA MET A 364 7.57 30.13 8.89
C MET A 364 8.11 28.93 9.70
N ALA A 365 8.45 27.83 9.02
CA ALA A 365 9.09 26.68 9.65
C ALA A 365 10.50 27.04 10.18
N ASP A 366 11.34 27.70 9.38
CA ASP A 366 12.67 28.17 9.79
C ASP A 366 12.63 29.07 11.03
N ARG A 367 11.55 29.85 11.18
CA ARG A 367 11.32 30.76 12.33
C ARG A 367 10.62 30.09 13.51
N GLY A 368 10.30 28.81 13.41
CA GLY A 368 9.62 28.05 14.47
C GLY A 368 8.14 28.39 14.64
N GLN A 369 7.50 29.03 13.65
CA GLN A 369 6.05 29.25 13.61
C GLN A 369 5.30 27.97 13.21
N ILE A 370 5.94 27.08 12.45
CA ILE A 370 5.53 25.70 12.17
C ILE A 370 6.66 24.81 12.70
N LYS A 371 6.35 23.86 13.57
CA LYS A 371 7.34 23.01 14.25
C LYS A 371 7.08 21.53 13.99
N GLY A 372 8.10 20.71 14.23
CA GLY A 372 7.97 19.25 14.23
C GLY A 372 8.07 18.58 12.87
N ALA A 373 8.50 19.29 11.84
CA ALA A 373 8.68 18.75 10.48
C ALA A 373 9.82 19.47 9.75
N LEU A 374 10.31 18.84 8.69
CA LEU A 374 11.13 19.48 7.66
C LEU A 374 10.21 19.90 6.52
N LEU A 375 10.17 21.18 6.19
CA LEU A 375 9.39 21.71 5.09
C LEU A 375 10.31 22.15 3.97
N ASP A 376 9.94 21.84 2.73
CA ASP A 376 10.58 22.40 1.54
C ASP A 376 9.55 22.63 0.43
N GLY A 377 9.82 23.68 -0.36
CA GLY A 377 9.00 24.09 -1.48
C GLY A 377 9.30 25.53 -1.94
N PRO A 378 8.80 25.90 -3.13
CA PRO A 378 7.92 25.10 -3.97
C PRO A 378 8.62 23.87 -4.57
N LEU A 379 7.89 22.75 -4.69
CA LEU A 379 8.36 21.53 -5.36
C LEU A 379 7.31 21.10 -6.40
N ALA A 380 7.78 20.72 -7.59
CA ALA A 380 6.93 20.02 -8.53
C ALA A 380 6.71 18.58 -8.04
N PHE A 381 5.64 17.92 -8.47
CA PHE A 381 5.26 16.60 -7.96
C PHE A 381 6.36 15.54 -8.13
N ASP A 382 6.99 15.50 -9.33
CA ASP A 382 8.10 14.61 -9.64
C ASP A 382 9.28 14.78 -8.67
N ASN A 383 9.63 16.03 -8.37
CA ASN A 383 10.73 16.36 -7.47
C ASN A 383 10.43 16.02 -6.01
N ALA A 384 9.16 16.05 -5.61
CA ALA A 384 8.75 15.72 -4.24
C ALA A 384 8.88 14.22 -3.95
N ILE A 385 8.66 13.34 -4.96
CA ILE A 385 8.57 11.89 -4.76
C ILE A 385 9.70 11.08 -5.40
N SER A 386 10.48 11.66 -6.33
CA SER A 386 11.57 10.99 -7.05
C SER A 386 12.90 11.66 -6.75
N SER A 387 13.80 10.95 -6.08
CA SER A 387 15.16 11.41 -5.82
C SER A 387 15.97 11.61 -7.12
N GLU A 388 15.70 10.80 -8.14
CA GLU A 388 16.32 10.95 -9.46
C GLU A 388 15.88 12.29 -10.12
N ALA A 389 14.57 12.59 -10.11
CA ALA A 389 14.06 13.85 -10.66
C ALA A 389 14.62 15.06 -9.90
N ALA A 390 14.73 15.00 -8.58
CA ALA A 390 15.34 16.04 -7.76
C ALA A 390 16.82 16.25 -8.09
N GLN A 391 17.58 15.17 -8.29
CA GLN A 391 19.00 15.22 -8.67
C GLN A 391 19.22 15.82 -10.08
N ILE A 392 18.41 15.42 -11.07
CA ILE A 392 18.48 15.96 -12.44
C ILE A 392 18.31 17.50 -12.44
N LYS A 393 17.43 18.00 -11.57
CA LYS A 393 17.20 19.45 -11.42
C LYS A 393 18.15 20.13 -10.43
N ASN A 394 19.14 19.40 -9.89
CA ASN A 394 20.13 19.88 -8.92
C ASN A 394 19.51 20.53 -7.67
N LEU A 395 18.42 19.99 -7.19
CA LEU A 395 17.76 20.48 -5.97
C LEU A 395 18.55 20.08 -4.73
N VAL A 396 18.94 21.06 -3.93
CA VAL A 396 19.54 20.84 -2.60
C VAL A 396 18.43 20.89 -1.57
N SER A 397 17.95 19.73 -1.15
CA SER A 397 16.79 19.62 -0.27
C SER A 397 16.90 18.37 0.61
N ASN A 398 16.42 18.47 1.85
CA ASN A 398 16.26 17.34 2.76
C ASN A 398 14.89 16.65 2.61
N VAL A 399 14.01 17.17 1.75
CA VAL A 399 12.63 16.73 1.54
C VAL A 399 12.45 16.17 0.13
N ALA A 400 13.00 16.85 -0.89
CA ALA A 400 12.82 16.46 -2.28
C ALA A 400 13.26 15.02 -2.55
N GLY A 401 12.41 14.27 -3.25
CA GLY A 401 12.61 12.86 -3.60
C GLY A 401 12.26 11.85 -2.50
N ASP A 402 11.88 12.33 -1.30
CA ASP A 402 11.60 11.45 -0.15
C ASP A 402 10.52 12.05 0.78
N ALA A 403 9.46 12.62 0.23
CA ALA A 403 8.39 13.24 1.00
C ALA A 403 7.56 12.21 1.78
N ASP A 404 7.22 12.53 3.03
CA ASP A 404 6.20 11.81 3.83
C ASP A 404 4.83 12.44 3.65
N VAL A 405 4.80 13.75 3.39
CA VAL A 405 3.60 14.56 3.26
C VAL A 405 3.67 15.42 2.00
N LEU A 406 2.60 15.40 1.22
CA LEU A 406 2.38 16.32 0.12
C LEU A 406 1.30 17.33 0.53
N MET A 407 1.68 18.61 0.66
CA MET A 407 0.76 19.72 0.82
C MET A 407 0.42 20.29 -0.55
N VAL A 408 -0.83 20.13 -0.97
CA VAL A 408 -1.30 20.66 -2.26
C VAL A 408 -1.69 22.13 -2.17
N PRO A 409 -1.62 22.91 -3.28
CA PRO A 409 -1.92 24.33 -3.26
C PRO A 409 -3.39 24.66 -3.02
N ASP A 410 -4.31 23.81 -3.51
CA ASP A 410 -5.76 24.00 -3.47
C ASP A 410 -6.50 22.67 -3.57
N LEU A 411 -7.84 22.73 -3.39
CA LEU A 411 -8.71 21.55 -3.42
C LEU A 411 -8.71 20.84 -4.79
N GLU A 412 -8.69 21.61 -5.87
CA GLU A 412 -8.83 21.05 -7.22
C GLU A 412 -7.62 20.16 -7.55
N SER A 413 -6.41 20.70 -7.35
CA SER A 413 -5.17 19.94 -7.54
C SER A 413 -5.06 18.75 -6.59
N GLY A 414 -5.46 18.92 -5.33
CA GLY A 414 -5.42 17.86 -4.33
C GLY A 414 -6.40 16.73 -4.61
N ASN A 415 -7.63 17.06 -4.97
CA ASN A 415 -8.64 16.06 -5.29
C ASN A 415 -8.29 15.29 -6.57
N MET A 416 -7.80 15.98 -7.61
CA MET A 416 -7.32 15.31 -8.82
C MET A 416 -6.14 14.39 -8.53
N LEU A 417 -5.15 14.84 -7.75
CA LEU A 417 -4.02 14.01 -7.34
C LEU A 417 -4.47 12.78 -6.56
N ALA A 418 -5.37 12.94 -5.57
CA ALA A 418 -5.89 11.82 -4.79
C ALA A 418 -6.58 10.78 -5.70
N LYS A 419 -7.40 11.23 -6.65
CA LYS A 419 -8.06 10.34 -7.60
C LYS A 419 -7.09 9.68 -8.59
N GLN A 420 -6.05 10.38 -9.03
CA GLN A 420 -5.00 9.78 -9.86
C GLN A 420 -4.24 8.69 -9.12
N LEU A 421 -3.91 8.89 -7.84
CA LEU A 421 -3.27 7.88 -7.03
C LEU A 421 -4.16 6.64 -6.86
N GLU A 422 -5.45 6.82 -6.58
CA GLU A 422 -6.41 5.71 -6.44
C GLU A 422 -6.63 4.95 -7.75
N TYR A 423 -7.01 5.66 -8.82
CA TYR A 423 -7.51 5.01 -10.04
C TYR A 423 -6.42 4.69 -11.07
N LEU A 424 -5.34 5.46 -11.13
CA LEU A 424 -4.26 5.23 -12.10
C LEU A 424 -3.06 4.53 -11.47
N ALA A 425 -2.70 4.88 -10.22
CA ALA A 425 -1.58 4.25 -9.54
C ALA A 425 -1.99 3.03 -8.69
N GLY A 426 -3.28 2.69 -8.60
CA GLY A 426 -3.77 1.54 -7.83
C GLY A 426 -3.52 1.66 -6.32
N ALA A 427 -3.44 2.88 -5.80
CA ALA A 427 -3.20 3.10 -4.39
C ALA A 427 -4.45 2.83 -3.55
N ALA A 428 -4.28 2.22 -2.37
CA ALA A 428 -5.32 2.20 -1.36
C ALA A 428 -5.18 3.41 -0.44
N SER A 429 -6.31 3.98 -0.02
CA SER A 429 -6.32 5.17 0.83
C SER A 429 -7.21 4.99 2.06
N CYS A 430 -6.93 5.78 3.08
CA CYS A 430 -7.86 6.07 4.18
C CYS A 430 -7.76 7.55 4.53
N GLY A 431 -8.84 8.11 5.12
CA GLY A 431 -8.89 9.55 5.34
C GLY A 431 -9.52 9.96 6.68
N VAL A 432 -9.02 11.07 7.22
CA VAL A 432 -9.51 11.67 8.46
C VAL A 432 -9.56 13.19 8.36
N VAL A 433 -10.60 13.79 8.92
CA VAL A 433 -10.69 15.24 9.13
C VAL A 433 -10.16 15.59 10.49
N LEU A 434 -9.30 16.59 10.51
CA LEU A 434 -8.61 17.12 11.68
C LEU A 434 -8.95 18.61 11.87
N GLY A 435 -8.50 19.21 12.97
CA GLY A 435 -8.74 20.62 13.29
C GLY A 435 -10.02 20.87 14.08
N ALA A 436 -10.95 19.92 14.19
CA ALA A 436 -12.03 19.94 15.17
C ALA A 436 -11.59 19.30 16.47
N ARG A 437 -12.37 19.50 17.55
CA ARG A 437 -12.13 18.88 18.86
C ARG A 437 -12.16 17.34 18.80
N VAL A 438 -12.95 16.77 17.90
CA VAL A 438 -13.02 15.33 17.64
C VAL A 438 -12.60 15.03 16.20
N PRO A 439 -11.90 13.94 15.93
CA PRO A 439 -11.62 13.51 14.56
C PRO A 439 -12.89 13.01 13.85
N ILE A 440 -12.89 13.09 12.53
CA ILE A 440 -14.01 12.64 11.71
C ILE A 440 -13.49 11.65 10.68
N ALA A 441 -13.88 10.39 10.77
CA ALA A 441 -13.61 9.42 9.71
C ALA A 441 -14.38 9.83 8.45
N LEU A 442 -13.65 10.18 7.41
CA LEU A 442 -14.23 10.59 6.13
C LEU A 442 -14.04 9.49 5.10
N THR A 443 -15.13 8.93 4.61
CA THR A 443 -15.13 7.84 3.62
C THR A 443 -15.83 8.29 2.35
N SER A 444 -15.35 7.80 1.21
CA SER A 444 -16.01 7.96 -0.09
C SER A 444 -17.00 6.81 -0.31
N ARG A 445 -18.02 7.02 -1.17
CA ARG A 445 -18.93 5.95 -1.58
C ARG A 445 -18.22 4.85 -2.37
N ALA A 446 -17.12 5.18 -3.02
CA ALA A 446 -16.33 4.27 -3.84
C ALA A 446 -15.27 3.47 -3.05
N ASP A 447 -15.07 3.77 -1.75
CA ASP A 447 -14.04 3.10 -0.95
C ASP A 447 -14.39 1.63 -0.73
N ALA A 448 -13.39 0.76 -0.83
CA ALA A 448 -13.51 -0.64 -0.46
C ALA A 448 -13.75 -0.79 1.07
N PRO A 449 -14.32 -1.92 1.54
CA PRO A 449 -14.55 -2.15 2.97
C PRO A 449 -13.30 -1.93 3.83
N VAL A 450 -12.13 -2.43 3.40
CA VAL A 450 -10.85 -2.26 4.12
C VAL A 450 -10.45 -0.78 4.25
N GLN A 451 -10.66 0.04 3.24
CA GLN A 451 -10.35 1.48 3.26
C GLN A 451 -11.24 2.22 4.27
N ARG A 452 -12.51 1.83 4.39
CA ARG A 452 -13.44 2.38 5.40
C ARG A 452 -13.02 2.00 6.81
N ARG A 453 -12.64 0.72 7.02
CA ARG A 453 -12.09 0.27 8.31
C ARG A 453 -10.81 1.04 8.66
N ALA A 454 -9.91 1.21 7.71
CA ALA A 454 -8.68 1.97 7.90
C ALA A 454 -8.96 3.45 8.25
N SER A 455 -9.97 4.08 7.64
CA SER A 455 -10.38 5.44 8.00
C SER A 455 -10.95 5.51 9.42
N ALA A 456 -11.74 4.51 9.83
CA ALA A 456 -12.21 4.41 11.20
C ALA A 456 -11.05 4.18 12.19
N ALA A 457 -10.11 3.29 11.86
CA ALA A 457 -8.92 3.02 12.68
C ALA A 457 -8.05 4.27 12.84
N LEU A 458 -7.87 5.06 11.77
CA LEU A 458 -7.13 6.31 11.79
C LEU A 458 -7.79 7.34 12.71
N ALA A 459 -9.12 7.46 12.66
CA ALA A 459 -9.87 8.35 13.56
C ALA A 459 -9.83 7.87 15.01
N VAL A 460 -9.92 6.55 15.26
CA VAL A 460 -9.74 5.96 16.59
C VAL A 460 -8.36 6.30 17.16
N LEU A 461 -7.29 6.13 16.38
CA LEU A 461 -5.93 6.46 16.79
C LEU A 461 -5.82 7.94 17.23
N VAL A 462 -6.39 8.86 16.46
CA VAL A 462 -6.38 10.30 16.78
C VAL A 462 -7.20 10.57 18.03
N ALA A 463 -8.38 9.98 18.20
CA ALA A 463 -9.26 10.20 19.35
C ALA A 463 -8.64 9.67 20.65
N SER A 464 -8.05 8.47 20.62
CA SER A 464 -7.42 7.84 21.79
C SER A 464 -6.24 8.67 22.32
N ARG A 465 -5.39 9.14 21.42
CA ARG A 465 -4.24 9.99 21.83
C ARG A 465 -4.65 11.31 22.43
N ARG A 466 -5.73 11.92 21.92
CA ARG A 466 -6.27 13.16 22.52
C ARG A 466 -6.83 12.94 23.93
N ALA A 467 -7.40 11.78 24.20
CA ALA A 467 -7.88 11.42 25.55
C ALA A 467 -6.71 11.26 26.53
N GLU A 468 -5.58 10.66 26.09
CA GLU A 468 -4.37 10.50 26.91
C GLU A 468 -3.67 11.83 27.23
N SER A 469 -3.69 12.80 26.30
CA SER A 469 -3.04 14.11 26.46
C SER A 469 -3.88 15.18 27.18
N GLY A 470 -5.05 14.83 27.70
CA GLY A 470 -5.88 15.74 28.48
C GLY A 470 -6.66 16.79 27.68
N GLY A 471 -6.88 16.60 26.39
CA GLY A 471 -7.58 17.51 25.49
C GLY A 471 -6.64 18.44 24.71
N PRO A 472 -7.15 19.17 23.71
CA PRO A 472 -6.31 20.00 22.85
C PRO A 472 -5.61 21.08 23.65
N GLU A 473 -4.28 21.11 23.59
CA GLU A 473 -3.50 22.26 24.09
C GLU A 473 -4.04 23.54 23.41
N THR A 474 -4.69 24.36 24.19
CA THR A 474 -4.96 25.75 23.85
C THR A 474 -3.64 26.51 23.93
N THR A 475 -2.77 26.36 22.96
CA THR A 475 -1.62 27.25 22.81
C THR A 475 -2.17 28.61 22.34
N ARG A 476 -2.09 29.58 23.25
CA ARG A 476 -2.26 31.02 22.99
C ARG A 476 -1.20 31.52 22.00
#